data_8810b2b626b20e38173e186d23b60f91
#
_entry.id   8810b2b626b20e38173e186d23b60f91
#
_cell.length_a   1.000
_cell.length_b   1.000
_cell.length_c   1.000
_cell.angle_alpha   90.00
_cell.angle_beta   90.00
_cell.angle_gamma   90.00
#
_symmetry.space_group_name_H-M   'P 1'
#
loop_
_entity.id
_entity.type
_entity.pdbx_description
1 polymer ?
#
loop_
_entity_poly.entity_id
_entity_poly.type
_entity_poly.pdbx_seq_one_letter_code
_entity_poly.pdbx_strand_id
1 'polypeptide(L)'
;MARQVRRSSNAVKPRRLSERPGDLPGPLFVHGGLAPTGLSALLFRADGVSTHLQLTPEQLQDLLQQGEPLWVRMKGLGSPGLVKQVMAMLQIPDDLQPVLVETPQRTRVDAVGDVLQVVTHRLSMGASGRVISEQVGVVLMPNLVLTVEEVPRRVAFPEFTE
;
A
#
# COMPACT_ATOMS: atom_id res chain seq x y z
N MET A 1 45.38 15.10 24.20
CA MET A 1 44.02 15.64 23.90
C MET A 1 43.32 14.67 22.99
N ALA A 2 42.45 13.81 23.48
CA ALA A 2 41.74 12.81 22.70
C ALA A 2 40.38 13.39 22.32
N ARG A 3 40.12 13.50 21.01
CA ARG A 3 38.88 14.02 20.41
C ARG A 3 37.80 12.92 20.41
N GLN A 4 36.85 13.04 21.29
CA GLN A 4 35.72 12.11 21.44
C GLN A 4 34.77 12.29 20.24
N VAL A 5 34.73 11.33 19.32
CA VAL A 5 33.79 11.28 18.22
C VAL A 5 32.46 10.83 18.76
N ARG A 6 31.50 11.76 18.87
CA ARG A 6 30.10 11.43 19.15
C ARG A 6 29.51 10.66 17.98
N ARG A 7 29.31 9.36 18.14
CA ARG A 7 28.47 8.56 17.26
C ARG A 7 27.02 8.96 17.51
N SER A 8 26.42 9.70 16.59
CA SER A 8 24.97 9.89 16.58
C SER A 8 24.33 8.56 16.16
N SER A 9 23.76 7.85 17.10
CA SER A 9 22.91 6.70 16.81
C SER A 9 21.58 7.24 16.25
N ASN A 10 21.41 7.20 14.94
CA ASN A 10 20.09 7.27 14.34
C ASN A 10 19.33 5.97 14.68
N ALA A 11 18.94 5.82 15.93
CA ALA A 11 17.97 4.81 16.32
C ALA A 11 16.64 5.20 15.70
N VAL A 12 16.21 4.46 14.69
CA VAL A 12 14.83 4.53 14.18
C VAL A 12 13.93 4.27 15.39
N LYS A 13 13.22 5.30 15.84
CA LYS A 13 12.25 5.16 16.94
C LYS A 13 11.24 4.10 16.52
N PRO A 14 10.98 3.07 17.38
CA PRO A 14 9.93 2.11 17.09
C PRO A 14 8.63 2.90 16.87
N ARG A 15 7.97 2.64 15.76
CA ARG A 15 6.66 3.21 15.43
C ARG A 15 5.70 2.83 16.55
N ARG A 16 5.14 3.81 17.24
CA ARG A 16 4.11 3.56 18.24
C ARG A 16 2.85 3.10 17.51
N LEU A 17 2.41 1.90 17.77
CA LEU A 17 1.04 1.47 17.55
C LEU A 17 0.13 2.52 18.18
N SER A 18 -0.92 2.93 17.47
CA SER A 18 -1.91 3.96 17.80
C SER A 18 -1.87 4.47 19.25
N GLU A 19 -1.71 5.77 19.44
CA GLU A 19 -1.60 6.37 20.78
C GLU A 19 -2.91 6.29 21.61
N ARG A 20 -3.94 5.64 21.08
CA ARG A 20 -5.26 5.51 21.73
C ARG A 20 -5.81 4.10 21.63
N PRO A 21 -5.40 3.19 22.52
CA PRO A 21 -6.08 1.92 22.66
C PRO A 21 -7.52 2.18 23.15
N GLY A 22 -8.52 1.80 22.37
CA GLY A 22 -9.93 1.86 22.75
C GLY A 22 -10.79 2.95 22.08
N ASP A 23 -10.25 3.76 21.18
CA ASP A 23 -11.09 4.60 20.34
C ASP A 23 -11.88 3.71 19.35
N LEU A 24 -13.19 3.96 19.26
CA LEU A 24 -14.04 3.43 18.20
C LEU A 24 -13.40 3.72 16.84
N PRO A 25 -13.61 2.85 15.82
CA PRO A 25 -13.05 3.07 14.50
C PRO A 25 -13.49 4.44 13.99
N GLY A 26 -12.61 5.41 14.14
CA GLY A 26 -12.74 6.75 13.59
C GLY A 26 -12.45 6.72 12.08
N PRO A 27 -12.48 7.88 11.42
CA PRO A 27 -12.08 7.96 10.02
C PRO A 27 -10.67 7.36 9.86
N LEU A 28 -10.48 6.60 8.79
CA LEU A 28 -9.23 5.93 8.43
C LEU A 28 -8.00 6.77 8.79
N PHE A 29 -7.18 6.28 9.70
CA PHE A 29 -5.98 6.96 10.16
C PHE A 29 -4.77 6.41 9.41
N VAL A 30 -4.17 7.24 8.57
CA VAL A 30 -2.93 6.92 7.86
C VAL A 30 -1.77 7.59 8.60
N HIS A 31 -0.80 6.80 9.04
CA HIS A 31 0.38 7.34 9.72
C HIS A 31 1.16 8.30 8.82
N GLY A 32 1.38 9.53 9.30
CA GLY A 32 2.14 10.56 8.58
C GLY A 32 3.63 10.24 8.48
N GLY A 33 4.33 10.98 7.62
CA GLY A 33 5.79 10.84 7.40
C GLY A 33 6.19 9.75 6.42
N LEU A 34 5.24 9.17 5.72
CA LEU A 34 5.43 8.20 4.66
C LEU A 34 5.67 8.89 3.30
N ALA A 35 6.21 8.13 2.34
CA ALA A 35 6.36 8.60 0.98
C ALA A 35 4.99 9.01 0.38
N PRO A 36 4.93 10.07 -0.46
CA PRO A 36 3.71 10.47 -1.13
C PRO A 36 3.04 9.30 -1.84
N THR A 37 1.72 9.28 -1.81
CA THR A 37 0.94 8.23 -2.48
C THR A 37 0.92 8.44 -3.97
N GLY A 38 1.32 7.43 -4.73
CA GLY A 38 1.23 7.38 -6.18
C GLY A 38 0.35 6.23 -6.65
N LEU A 39 -0.37 6.44 -7.74
CA LEU A 39 -1.23 5.44 -8.36
C LEU A 39 -0.68 5.02 -9.72
N SER A 40 -0.82 3.73 -10.01
CA SER A 40 -0.59 3.17 -11.35
C SER A 40 -1.52 1.98 -11.54
N ALA A 41 -1.77 1.60 -12.79
CA ALA A 41 -2.61 0.44 -13.08
C ALA A 41 -2.15 -0.32 -14.33
N LEU A 42 -2.49 -1.60 -14.36
CA LEU A 42 -2.46 -2.44 -15.54
C LEU A 42 -3.88 -2.83 -15.89
N LEU A 43 -4.27 -2.51 -17.10
CA LEU A 43 -5.58 -2.86 -17.65
C LEU A 43 -5.41 -4.04 -18.61
N PHE A 44 -6.15 -5.10 -18.36
CA PHE A 44 -6.09 -6.35 -19.12
C PHE A 44 -7.24 -6.40 -20.11
N ARG A 45 -6.94 -6.53 -21.39
CA ARG A 45 -7.92 -6.67 -22.47
C ARG A 45 -7.64 -7.93 -23.27
N ALA A 46 -8.57 -8.32 -24.11
CA ALA A 46 -8.42 -9.48 -24.97
C ALA A 46 -7.23 -9.36 -25.96
N ASP A 47 -6.87 -8.15 -26.33
CA ASP A 47 -5.79 -7.81 -27.26
C ASP A 47 -4.46 -7.50 -26.57
N GLY A 48 -4.40 -7.49 -25.24
CA GLY A 48 -3.18 -7.26 -24.49
C GLY A 48 -3.33 -6.51 -23.18
N VAL A 49 -2.21 -6.08 -22.62
CA VAL A 49 -2.15 -5.35 -21.35
C VAL A 49 -1.66 -3.94 -21.58
N SER A 50 -2.39 -2.94 -21.09
CA SER A 50 -1.94 -1.55 -21.09
C SER A 50 -1.51 -1.09 -19.71
N THR A 51 -0.36 -0.41 -19.63
CA THR A 51 0.21 0.11 -18.40
C THR A 51 -0.04 1.60 -18.29
N HIS A 52 -0.62 2.02 -17.17
CA HIS A 52 -0.93 3.41 -16.86
C HIS A 52 -0.11 3.84 -15.63
N LEU A 53 0.79 4.79 -15.80
CA LEU A 53 1.66 5.31 -14.75
C LEU A 53 1.18 6.68 -14.27
N GLN A 54 1.39 6.99 -12.98
CA GLN A 54 1.09 8.30 -12.39
C GLN A 54 -0.37 8.74 -12.61
N LEU A 55 -1.30 7.84 -12.33
CA LEU A 55 -2.73 8.10 -12.48
C LEU A 55 -3.21 9.16 -11.48
N THR A 56 -4.12 10.02 -11.96
CA THR A 56 -4.99 10.81 -11.08
C THR A 56 -6.22 9.99 -10.67
N PRO A 57 -6.95 10.39 -9.61
CA PRO A 57 -8.21 9.72 -9.26
C PRO A 57 -9.24 9.71 -10.41
N GLU A 58 -9.32 10.79 -11.17
CA GLU A 58 -10.24 10.91 -12.31
C GLU A 58 -9.88 9.89 -13.41
N GLN A 59 -8.61 9.78 -13.74
CA GLN A 59 -8.12 8.78 -14.72
C GLN A 59 -8.35 7.35 -14.23
N LEU A 60 -8.20 7.08 -12.92
CA LEU A 60 -8.54 5.78 -12.35
C LEU A 60 -10.03 5.49 -12.48
N GLN A 61 -10.88 6.50 -12.24
CA GLN A 61 -12.33 6.37 -12.42
C GLN A 61 -12.70 6.01 -13.86
N ASP A 62 -12.05 6.64 -14.84
CA ASP A 62 -12.27 6.34 -16.28
C ASP A 62 -11.87 4.91 -16.62
N LEU A 63 -10.79 4.38 -16.02
CA LEU A 63 -10.39 2.98 -16.22
C LEU A 63 -11.41 2.01 -15.59
N LEU A 64 -11.90 2.30 -14.40
CA LEU A 64 -12.92 1.48 -13.72
C LEU A 64 -14.23 1.39 -14.52
N GLN A 65 -14.62 2.48 -15.19
CA GLN A 65 -15.84 2.53 -16.02
C GLN A 65 -15.76 1.63 -17.26
N GLN A 66 -14.56 1.23 -17.69
CA GLN A 66 -14.41 0.32 -18.83
C GLN A 66 -14.84 -1.11 -18.52
N GLY A 67 -14.93 -1.49 -17.23
CA GLY A 67 -15.39 -2.80 -16.81
C GLY A 67 -14.42 -3.95 -17.08
N GLU A 68 -13.25 -3.65 -17.61
CA GLU A 68 -12.21 -4.64 -17.89
C GLU A 68 -11.42 -5.00 -16.62
N PRO A 69 -10.81 -6.20 -16.54
CA PRO A 69 -9.97 -6.57 -15.41
C PRO A 69 -8.83 -5.56 -15.21
N LEU A 70 -8.69 -5.08 -13.97
CA LEU A 70 -7.77 -4.01 -13.63
C LEU A 70 -6.91 -4.39 -12.42
N TRP A 71 -5.60 -4.19 -12.51
CA TRP A 71 -4.72 -4.22 -11.37
C TRP A 71 -4.28 -2.81 -11.00
N VAL A 72 -4.82 -2.28 -9.90
CA VAL A 72 -4.46 -0.97 -9.34
C VAL A 72 -3.32 -1.13 -8.34
N ARG A 73 -2.31 -0.29 -8.45
CA ARG A 73 -1.20 -0.24 -7.52
C ARG A 73 -1.17 1.11 -6.83
N MET A 74 -1.36 1.11 -5.52
CA MET A 74 -1.20 2.27 -4.65
C MET A 74 0.12 2.16 -3.90
N LYS A 75 1.04 3.07 -4.18
CA LYS A 75 2.41 3.08 -3.66
C LYS A 75 2.65 4.29 -2.79
N GLY A 76 3.14 4.07 -1.56
CA GLY A 76 3.27 5.11 -0.55
C GLY A 76 1.93 5.42 0.12
N LEU A 77 1.97 5.76 1.40
CA LEU A 77 0.80 6.04 2.23
C LEU A 77 0.82 7.48 2.80
N GLY A 78 1.69 8.35 2.27
CA GLY A 78 1.90 9.69 2.79
C GLY A 78 0.85 10.73 2.38
N SER A 79 -0.13 10.34 1.58
CA SER A 79 -1.23 11.22 1.14
C SER A 79 -2.59 10.69 1.61
N PRO A 80 -2.97 10.88 2.89
CA PRO A 80 -4.16 10.27 3.48
C PRO A 80 -5.47 10.57 2.75
N GLY A 81 -5.60 11.78 2.20
CA GLY A 81 -6.77 12.16 1.41
C GLY A 81 -6.93 11.31 0.16
N LEU A 82 -5.82 11.11 -0.58
CA LEU A 82 -5.81 10.28 -1.79
C LEU A 82 -6.08 8.80 -1.45
N VAL A 83 -5.47 8.29 -0.37
CA VAL A 83 -5.71 6.92 0.09
C VAL A 83 -7.19 6.68 0.37
N LYS A 84 -7.83 7.57 1.13
CA LYS A 84 -9.27 7.48 1.44
C LYS A 84 -10.13 7.58 0.19
N GLN A 85 -9.80 8.50 -0.72
CA GLN A 85 -10.52 8.67 -1.97
C GLN A 85 -10.48 7.40 -2.82
N VAL A 86 -9.30 6.78 -2.96
CA VAL A 86 -9.13 5.53 -3.73
C VAL A 86 -9.87 4.38 -3.06
N MET A 87 -9.77 4.22 -1.73
CA MET A 87 -10.50 3.17 -1.01
C MET A 87 -12.02 3.28 -1.21
N ALA A 88 -12.56 4.51 -1.13
CA ALA A 88 -13.98 4.77 -1.37
C ALA A 88 -14.37 4.50 -2.83
N MET A 89 -13.57 4.95 -3.79
CA MET A 89 -13.80 4.74 -5.23
C MET A 89 -13.83 3.26 -5.60
N LEU A 90 -12.94 2.46 -5.01
CA LEU A 90 -12.87 1.01 -5.21
C LEU A 90 -13.87 0.25 -4.33
N GLN A 91 -14.67 0.94 -3.52
CA GLN A 91 -15.66 0.35 -2.61
C GLN A 91 -15.06 -0.71 -1.67
N ILE A 92 -13.85 -0.46 -1.18
CA ILE A 92 -13.21 -1.35 -0.21
C ILE A 92 -14.02 -1.31 1.10
N PRO A 93 -14.47 -2.46 1.64
CA PRO A 93 -15.20 -2.51 2.90
C PRO A 93 -14.46 -1.79 4.04
N ASP A 94 -15.19 -1.00 4.84
CA ASP A 94 -14.61 -0.18 5.89
C ASP A 94 -13.81 -0.99 6.91
N ASP A 95 -14.25 -2.22 7.22
CA ASP A 95 -13.56 -3.12 8.15
C ASP A 95 -12.19 -3.59 7.64
N LEU A 96 -11.97 -3.57 6.32
CA LEU A 96 -10.72 -3.98 5.69
C LEU A 96 -9.73 -2.82 5.51
N GLN A 97 -10.20 -1.58 5.40
CA GLN A 97 -9.36 -0.42 5.11
C GLN A 97 -8.25 -0.18 6.14
N PRO A 98 -8.50 -0.22 7.48
CA PRO A 98 -7.46 0.02 8.48
C PRO A 98 -6.30 -0.97 8.36
N VAL A 99 -6.61 -2.24 8.09
CA VAL A 99 -5.60 -3.30 8.01
C VAL A 99 -4.63 -3.08 6.83
N LEU A 100 -5.09 -2.44 5.76
CA LEU A 100 -4.25 -2.13 4.58
C LEU A 100 -3.22 -1.02 4.85
N VAL A 101 -3.56 -0.06 5.71
CA VAL A 101 -2.78 1.17 5.87
C VAL A 101 -2.09 1.29 7.24
N GLU A 102 -2.58 0.58 8.24
CA GLU A 102 -1.92 0.52 9.55
C GLU A 102 -0.77 -0.47 9.49
N THR A 103 0.45 0.03 9.57
CA THR A 103 1.66 -0.79 9.53
C THR A 103 2.42 -0.68 10.87
N PRO A 104 3.04 -1.75 11.35
CA PRO A 104 3.08 -3.12 10.80
C PRO A 104 1.88 -3.98 11.23
N GLN A 105 1.35 -4.77 10.31
CA GLN A 105 0.36 -5.82 10.60
C GLN A 105 1.01 -7.20 10.54
N ARG A 106 0.37 -8.21 11.14
CA ARG A 106 0.77 -9.60 10.93
C ARG A 106 0.24 -10.08 9.58
N THR A 107 0.95 -11.03 8.95
CA THR A 107 0.42 -11.73 7.78
C THR A 107 -0.94 -12.35 8.14
N ARG A 108 -1.96 -12.02 7.34
CA ARG A 108 -3.33 -12.47 7.56
C ARG A 108 -4.13 -12.46 6.27
N VAL A 109 -5.24 -13.19 6.30
CA VAL A 109 -6.23 -13.20 5.23
C VAL A 109 -7.59 -12.91 5.87
N ASP A 110 -8.32 -11.97 5.29
CA ASP A 110 -9.66 -11.58 5.71
C ASP A 110 -10.59 -11.60 4.49
N ALA A 111 -11.87 -11.95 4.69
CA ALA A 111 -12.87 -11.95 3.65
C ALA A 111 -14.15 -11.26 4.14
N VAL A 112 -14.69 -10.38 3.28
CA VAL A 112 -15.98 -9.70 3.52
C VAL A 112 -16.77 -9.73 2.20
N GLY A 113 -17.85 -10.50 2.16
CA GLY A 113 -18.59 -10.77 0.91
C GLY A 113 -17.66 -11.38 -0.15
N ASP A 114 -17.63 -10.77 -1.33
CA ASP A 114 -16.80 -11.20 -2.46
C ASP A 114 -15.40 -10.54 -2.46
N VAL A 115 -15.04 -9.85 -1.39
CA VAL A 115 -13.75 -9.18 -1.23
C VAL A 115 -12.82 -10.04 -0.38
N LEU A 116 -11.69 -10.43 -0.92
CA LEU A 116 -10.61 -11.11 -0.21
C LEU A 116 -9.44 -10.15 -0.01
N GLN A 117 -8.99 -10.00 1.24
CA GLN A 117 -7.82 -9.22 1.59
C GLN A 117 -6.70 -10.10 2.11
N VAL A 118 -5.50 -9.86 1.64
CA VAL A 118 -4.28 -10.50 2.13
C VAL A 118 -3.30 -9.41 2.58
N VAL A 119 -2.79 -9.51 3.80
CA VAL A 119 -1.63 -8.75 4.25
C VAL A 119 -0.44 -9.68 4.31
N THR A 120 0.61 -9.33 3.62
CA THR A 120 1.86 -10.09 3.56
C THR A 120 3.07 -9.17 3.67
N HIS A 121 4.27 -9.74 3.67
CA HIS A 121 5.51 -8.99 3.76
C HIS A 121 6.45 -9.37 2.64
N ARG A 122 6.98 -8.37 1.97
CA ARG A 122 8.09 -8.51 1.04
C ARG A 122 9.39 -8.39 1.83
N LEU A 123 10.24 -9.39 1.71
CA LEU A 123 11.55 -9.40 2.33
C LEU A 123 12.62 -9.02 1.28
N SER A 124 13.53 -8.15 1.66
CA SER A 124 14.67 -7.77 0.83
C SER A 124 15.93 -7.61 1.67
N MET A 125 17.09 -7.76 1.04
CA MET A 125 18.38 -7.50 1.69
C MET A 125 18.76 -6.03 1.50
N GLY A 126 18.95 -5.32 2.60
CA GLY A 126 19.52 -3.98 2.57
C GLY A 126 21.02 -4.00 2.31
N ALA A 127 21.59 -2.86 1.92
CA ALA A 127 23.02 -2.69 1.64
C ALA A 127 23.94 -3.06 2.83
N SER A 128 23.40 -3.01 4.05
CA SER A 128 24.10 -3.40 5.30
C SER A 128 24.02 -4.89 5.62
N GLY A 129 23.45 -5.72 4.73
CA GLY A 129 23.19 -7.14 4.99
C GLY A 129 22.02 -7.40 5.95
N ARG A 130 21.25 -6.37 6.33
CA ARG A 130 20.05 -6.53 7.17
C ARG A 130 18.84 -6.86 6.30
N VAL A 131 17.99 -7.75 6.79
CA VAL A 131 16.69 -8.02 6.19
C VAL A 131 15.78 -6.81 6.40
N ILE A 132 15.21 -6.33 5.31
CA ILE A 132 14.16 -5.30 5.30
C ILE A 132 12.84 -6.01 5.05
N SER A 133 11.87 -5.80 5.92
CA SER A 133 10.50 -6.31 5.80
C SER A 133 9.57 -5.15 5.49
N GLU A 134 8.84 -5.25 4.40
CA GLU A 134 7.88 -4.23 3.94
C GLU A 134 6.50 -4.86 3.82
N GLN A 135 5.50 -4.22 4.42
CA GLN A 135 4.13 -4.68 4.30
C GLN A 135 3.58 -4.43 2.90
N VAL A 136 2.89 -5.42 2.38
CA VAL A 136 2.11 -5.35 1.14
C VAL A 136 0.69 -5.83 1.45
N GLY A 137 -0.28 -4.96 1.22
CA GLY A 137 -1.69 -5.32 1.22
C GLY A 137 -2.13 -5.69 -0.19
N VAL A 138 -2.91 -6.75 -0.32
CA VAL A 138 -3.54 -7.16 -1.58
C VAL A 138 -5.03 -7.31 -1.35
N VAL A 139 -5.85 -6.69 -2.19
CA VAL A 139 -7.30 -6.87 -2.20
C VAL A 139 -7.70 -7.44 -3.55
N LEU A 140 -8.43 -8.55 -3.49
CA LEU A 140 -9.00 -9.24 -4.65
C LEU A 140 -10.50 -9.02 -4.65
N MET A 141 -11.01 -8.54 -5.77
CA MET A 141 -12.43 -8.33 -6.04
C MET A 141 -12.75 -8.86 -7.44
N PRO A 142 -14.03 -9.06 -7.79
CA PRO A 142 -14.39 -9.36 -9.17
C PRO A 142 -13.80 -8.30 -10.12
N ASN A 143 -13.03 -8.72 -11.11
CA ASN A 143 -12.36 -7.86 -12.11
C ASN A 143 -11.37 -6.81 -11.55
N LEU A 144 -10.99 -6.86 -10.26
CA LEU A 144 -10.08 -5.88 -9.67
C LEU A 144 -9.08 -6.53 -8.71
N VAL A 145 -7.83 -6.18 -8.87
CA VAL A 145 -6.78 -6.39 -7.86
C VAL A 145 -6.28 -5.02 -7.40
N LEU A 146 -6.26 -4.78 -6.10
CA LEU A 146 -5.56 -3.63 -5.52
C LEU A 146 -4.33 -4.12 -4.76
N THR A 147 -3.17 -3.55 -5.03
CA THR A 147 -2.00 -3.69 -4.17
C THR A 147 -1.67 -2.38 -3.47
N VAL A 148 -1.42 -2.46 -2.17
CA VAL A 148 -1.07 -1.32 -1.31
C VAL A 148 0.33 -1.55 -0.77
N GLU A 149 1.26 -0.67 -1.13
CA GLU A 149 2.67 -0.76 -0.76
C GLU A 149 3.06 0.44 0.09
N GLU A 150 3.60 0.22 1.29
CA GLU A 150 4.05 1.30 2.17
C GLU A 150 5.20 2.10 1.54
N VAL A 151 6.16 1.38 0.93
CA VAL A 151 7.34 1.98 0.30
C VAL A 151 7.19 1.96 -1.22
N PRO A 152 7.15 3.12 -1.89
CA PRO A 152 7.05 3.16 -3.33
C PRO A 152 8.33 2.62 -3.98
N ARG A 153 8.22 1.54 -4.72
CA ARG A 153 9.28 1.01 -5.57
C ARG A 153 8.94 1.21 -7.04
N ARG A 154 9.96 1.40 -7.86
CA ARG A 154 9.79 1.55 -9.30
C ARG A 154 9.18 0.29 -9.91
N VAL A 155 9.67 -0.87 -9.48
CA VAL A 155 9.15 -2.20 -9.86
C VAL A 155 8.87 -2.96 -8.57
N ALA A 156 7.60 -3.23 -8.28
CA ALA A 156 7.23 -3.93 -7.06
C ALA A 156 7.32 -5.44 -7.21
N PHE A 157 6.94 -5.94 -8.36
CA PHE A 157 6.88 -7.35 -8.71
C PHE A 157 7.53 -7.52 -10.09
N PRO A 158 8.88 -7.57 -10.17
CA PRO A 158 9.59 -7.66 -11.45
C PRO A 158 9.18 -8.90 -12.25
N GLU A 159 8.76 -9.96 -11.57
CA GLU A 159 8.34 -11.23 -12.17
C GLU A 159 7.10 -11.10 -13.09
N PHE A 160 6.33 -10.03 -12.93
CA PHE A 160 5.12 -9.79 -13.72
C PHE A 160 5.30 -8.70 -14.78
N THR A 161 6.51 -8.20 -15.00
CA THR A 161 6.80 -7.10 -15.92
C THR A 161 7.68 -7.50 -17.11
N GLU A 162 8.03 -8.78 -17.24
CA GLU A 162 8.72 -9.36 -18.40
C GLU A 162 7.75 -9.91 -19.44
#